data_1ec8963b878582c9a063d7a3be8af498
#
_entry.id   1ec8963b878582c9a063d7a3be8af498
#
_cell.length_a   1.000
_cell.length_b   1.000
_cell.length_c   1.000
_cell.angle_alpha   90.00
_cell.angle_beta   90.00
_cell.angle_gamma   90.00
#
_symmetry.space_group_name_H-M   'P 1'
#
loop_
_entity.id
_entity.type
_entity.pdbx_description
1 polymer ?
#
loop_
_entity_poly.entity_id
_entity_poly.type
_entity_poly.pdbx_seq_one_letter_code
_entity_poly.pdbx_strand_id
1 'polypeptide(L)'
;MARKKKPLPLLEGVTIEAVAAEGKCLFHWEELVVFVPFCVPGDICDVQIRRKKHSFAEGEVVRFIKYSNVRAIPFCSHFGVCGGCKWQNLPYEEQLKFKQQQVYDQLHRIGKIELPEFNPILGSVHTQEYRNKLDFGCANKRYLTKEQFKSLECRTESLEFATANDGKTSLKDVPAIGFHITGAFDKILPIEKCWLMDDLHNKIRNEVYKYAVEHGLSFFDLRAQVGLLRDVIIRNSASGEWMVIFQFHYDRSTSETLAQSEREAKALLQHIADMFPQITSLMYLDNQKCNDTIGDQEILVFKGKDHIYELMED
;
A
#
# COMPACT_ATOMS: atom_id res chain seq x y z
N MET A 1 -13.69 -38.86 4.08
CA MET A 1 -12.27 -38.59 4.41
C MET A 1 -11.73 -37.62 3.37
N ALA A 2 -11.37 -36.40 3.75
CA ALA A 2 -10.78 -35.44 2.84
C ALA A 2 -9.35 -35.90 2.45
N ARG A 3 -9.10 -36.09 1.17
CA ARG A 3 -7.75 -36.42 0.65
C ARG A 3 -6.79 -35.32 1.08
N LYS A 4 -5.79 -35.64 1.92
CA LYS A 4 -4.67 -34.72 2.23
C LYS A 4 -4.00 -34.34 0.90
N LYS A 5 -4.09 -33.07 0.52
CA LYS A 5 -3.35 -32.56 -0.66
C LYS A 5 -1.87 -32.77 -0.41
N LYS A 6 -1.16 -33.41 -1.36
CA LYS A 6 0.32 -33.48 -1.30
C LYS A 6 0.89 -32.06 -1.21
N PRO A 7 1.89 -31.83 -0.37
CA PRO A 7 2.58 -30.54 -0.34
C PRO A 7 3.18 -30.26 -1.72
N LEU A 8 3.09 -29.00 -2.16
CA LEU A 8 3.70 -28.57 -3.41
C LEU A 8 5.23 -28.52 -3.24
N PRO A 9 6.02 -28.80 -4.29
CA PRO A 9 7.47 -28.94 -4.18
C PRO A 9 8.17 -27.63 -3.85
N LEU A 10 9.33 -27.77 -3.19
CA LEU A 10 10.38 -26.77 -3.12
C LEU A 10 11.32 -27.00 -4.30
N LEU A 11 11.56 -25.98 -5.10
CA LEU A 11 12.51 -26.01 -6.22
C LEU A 11 13.76 -25.25 -5.77
N GLU A 12 14.88 -25.97 -5.70
CA GLU A 12 16.14 -25.43 -5.19
C GLU A 12 17.04 -24.96 -6.32
N GLY A 13 17.76 -23.86 -6.10
CA GLY A 13 18.78 -23.36 -7.01
C GLY A 13 18.27 -22.90 -8.37
N VAL A 14 17.00 -22.49 -8.49
CA VAL A 14 16.44 -22.03 -9.76
C VAL A 14 16.99 -20.65 -10.14
N THR A 15 17.26 -20.44 -11.43
CA THR A 15 17.65 -19.15 -11.98
C THR A 15 16.43 -18.44 -12.52
N ILE A 16 16.23 -17.21 -12.10
CA ILE A 16 15.16 -16.33 -12.63
C ILE A 16 15.55 -15.85 -14.04
N GLU A 17 14.68 -16.08 -15.00
CA GLU A 17 14.99 -15.92 -16.43
C GLU A 17 14.54 -14.56 -16.98
N ALA A 18 13.31 -14.13 -16.65
CA ALA A 18 12.72 -12.95 -17.25
C ALA A 18 11.72 -12.26 -16.32
N VAL A 19 11.33 -11.06 -16.72
CA VAL A 19 10.23 -10.29 -16.10
C VAL A 19 8.93 -10.59 -16.84
N ALA A 20 7.87 -10.79 -16.07
CA ALA A 20 6.50 -10.97 -16.57
C ALA A 20 5.64 -9.75 -16.22
N ALA A 21 4.36 -9.80 -16.58
CA ALA A 21 3.38 -8.80 -16.21
C ALA A 21 3.26 -8.59 -14.70
N GLU A 22 2.79 -7.41 -14.28
CA GLU A 22 2.52 -7.04 -12.89
C GLU A 22 3.77 -7.03 -11.98
N GLY A 23 4.98 -6.91 -12.56
CA GLY A 23 6.22 -6.91 -11.81
C GLY A 23 6.61 -8.25 -11.20
N LYS A 24 6.02 -9.34 -11.67
CA LYS A 24 6.49 -10.70 -11.36
C LYS A 24 7.66 -11.04 -12.26
N CYS A 25 8.51 -11.93 -11.79
CA CYS A 25 9.51 -12.60 -12.61
C CYS A 25 9.06 -14.02 -12.91
N LEU A 26 9.75 -14.68 -13.83
CA LEU A 26 9.45 -16.05 -14.23
C LEU A 26 10.73 -16.88 -14.43
N PHE A 27 10.54 -18.18 -14.34
CA PHE A 27 11.45 -19.23 -14.81
C PHE A 27 10.65 -20.42 -15.29
N HIS A 28 11.27 -21.33 -16.04
CA HIS A 28 10.62 -22.56 -16.49
C HIS A 28 10.91 -23.72 -15.54
N TRP A 29 9.89 -24.47 -15.23
CA TRP A 29 9.96 -25.72 -14.46
C TRP A 29 9.20 -26.80 -15.23
N GLU A 30 9.94 -27.76 -15.78
CA GLU A 30 9.39 -28.71 -16.75
C GLU A 30 8.71 -27.96 -17.92
N GLU A 31 7.46 -28.24 -18.18
CA GLU A 31 6.64 -27.57 -19.22
C GLU A 31 5.85 -26.34 -18.67
N LEU A 32 6.06 -25.95 -17.44
CA LEU A 32 5.32 -24.88 -16.78
C LEU A 32 6.15 -23.62 -16.63
N VAL A 33 5.49 -22.49 -16.82
CA VAL A 33 6.01 -21.19 -16.40
C VAL A 33 5.68 -20.99 -14.92
N VAL A 34 6.68 -20.63 -14.13
CA VAL A 34 6.53 -20.32 -12.70
C VAL A 34 6.69 -18.82 -12.50
N PHE A 35 5.66 -18.18 -11.96
CA PHE A 35 5.70 -16.76 -11.62
C PHE A 35 6.12 -16.55 -10.17
N VAL A 36 7.09 -15.66 -9.95
CA VAL A 36 7.65 -15.36 -8.63
C VAL A 36 7.76 -13.84 -8.44
N PRO A 37 7.22 -13.28 -7.35
CA PRO A 37 7.35 -11.84 -7.07
C PRO A 37 8.72 -11.50 -6.46
N PHE A 38 9.09 -10.22 -6.52
CA PHE A 38 10.25 -9.61 -5.86
C PHE A 38 11.62 -10.18 -6.27
N CYS A 39 11.68 -10.87 -7.39
CA CYS A 39 12.92 -11.29 -8.04
C CYS A 39 13.35 -10.30 -9.12
N VAL A 40 14.55 -10.50 -9.63
CA VAL A 40 15.03 -9.91 -10.89
C VAL A 40 15.72 -10.99 -11.73
N PRO A 41 15.77 -10.85 -13.06
CA PRO A 41 16.47 -11.80 -13.91
C PRO A 41 17.94 -11.99 -13.50
N GLY A 42 18.39 -13.24 -13.45
CA GLY A 42 19.72 -13.62 -12.98
C GLY A 42 19.82 -13.87 -11.48
N ASP A 43 18.78 -13.65 -10.67
CA ASP A 43 18.75 -14.16 -9.30
C ASP A 43 18.76 -15.69 -9.32
N ILE A 44 19.50 -16.29 -8.38
CA ILE A 44 19.47 -17.74 -8.10
C ILE A 44 18.86 -17.92 -6.72
N CYS A 45 17.77 -18.68 -6.63
CA CYS A 45 17.01 -18.80 -5.38
C CYS A 45 16.28 -20.13 -5.25
N ASP A 46 15.89 -20.45 -4.02
CA ASP A 46 15.00 -21.56 -3.73
C ASP A 46 13.56 -21.04 -3.71
N VAL A 47 12.68 -21.69 -4.45
CA VAL A 47 11.29 -21.28 -4.65
C VAL A 47 10.33 -22.33 -4.15
N GLN A 48 9.51 -22.00 -3.17
CA GLN A 48 8.39 -22.82 -2.74
C GLN A 48 7.20 -22.60 -3.67
N ILE A 49 6.75 -23.63 -4.36
CA ILE A 49 5.52 -23.56 -5.15
C ILE A 49 4.34 -23.42 -4.19
N ARG A 50 3.53 -22.37 -4.39
CA ARG A 50 2.33 -22.08 -3.59
C ARG A 50 1.04 -22.48 -4.28
N ARG A 51 1.05 -22.44 -5.61
CA ARG A 51 -0.10 -22.79 -6.45
C ARG A 51 0.36 -23.42 -7.76
N LYS A 52 -0.28 -24.51 -8.17
CA LYS A 52 -0.05 -25.14 -9.48
C LYS A 52 -1.37 -25.21 -10.24
N LYS A 53 -1.37 -24.71 -11.47
CA LYS A 53 -2.45 -24.86 -12.45
C LYS A 53 -1.97 -25.71 -13.62
N HIS A 54 -2.86 -25.95 -14.59
CA HIS A 54 -2.53 -26.74 -15.77
C HIS A 54 -1.41 -26.11 -16.62
N SER A 55 -1.44 -24.79 -16.80
CA SER A 55 -0.54 -24.03 -17.71
C SER A 55 0.54 -23.21 -17.00
N PHE A 56 0.46 -23.01 -15.69
CA PHE A 56 1.43 -22.23 -14.95
C PHE A 56 1.45 -22.59 -13.45
N ALA A 57 2.49 -22.14 -12.76
CA ALA A 57 2.57 -22.19 -11.30
C ALA A 57 2.91 -20.81 -10.73
N GLU A 58 2.64 -20.62 -9.44
CA GLU A 58 3.03 -19.45 -8.66
C GLU A 58 3.90 -19.93 -7.49
N GLY A 59 5.02 -19.25 -7.31
CA GLY A 59 6.01 -19.56 -6.28
C GLY A 59 6.34 -18.35 -5.43
N GLU A 60 6.98 -18.61 -4.31
CA GLU A 60 7.51 -17.61 -3.38
C GLU A 60 8.95 -17.97 -3.06
N VAL A 61 9.87 -17.01 -3.11
CA VAL A 61 11.26 -17.23 -2.72
C VAL A 61 11.32 -17.49 -1.21
N VAL A 62 11.98 -18.58 -0.85
CA VAL A 62 12.26 -18.91 0.55
C VAL A 62 13.71 -18.61 0.93
N ARG A 63 14.62 -18.60 -0.05
CA ARG A 63 16.02 -18.25 0.15
C ARG A 63 16.65 -17.77 -1.16
N PHE A 64 17.37 -16.66 -1.12
CA PHE A 64 18.27 -16.25 -2.20
C PHE A 64 19.64 -16.93 -2.00
N ILE A 65 20.15 -17.58 -3.05
CA ILE A 65 21.48 -18.19 -3.08
C ILE A 65 22.49 -17.18 -3.63
N LYS A 66 22.09 -16.50 -4.72
CA LYS A 66 22.90 -15.45 -5.35
C LYS A 66 22.00 -14.36 -5.89
N TYR A 67 22.33 -13.13 -5.59
CA TYR A 67 21.67 -11.97 -6.18
C TYR A 67 22.22 -11.68 -7.56
N SER A 68 21.34 -11.26 -8.46
CA SER A 68 21.71 -10.77 -9.79
C SER A 68 22.50 -9.46 -9.69
N ASN A 69 23.45 -9.29 -10.60
CA ASN A 69 24.27 -8.06 -10.68
C ASN A 69 23.46 -6.83 -11.14
N VAL A 70 22.29 -7.01 -11.76
CA VAL A 70 21.40 -5.92 -12.17
C VAL A 70 20.44 -5.50 -11.06
N ARG A 71 20.50 -6.13 -9.89
CA ARG A 71 19.61 -5.81 -8.78
C ARG A 71 19.95 -4.45 -8.16
N ALA A 72 18.93 -3.62 -7.96
CA ALA A 72 19.04 -2.39 -7.21
C ALA A 72 18.63 -2.58 -5.75
N ILE A 73 19.17 -1.76 -4.86
CA ILE A 73 18.71 -1.68 -3.46
C ILE A 73 17.45 -0.82 -3.43
N PRO A 74 16.30 -1.35 -2.97
CA PRO A 74 15.09 -0.56 -2.83
C PRO A 74 15.30 0.64 -1.89
N PHE A 75 14.86 1.82 -2.31
CA PHE A 75 14.97 3.04 -1.50
C PHE A 75 13.89 3.12 -0.40
N CYS A 76 12.80 2.37 -0.51
CA CYS A 76 11.71 2.34 0.45
C CYS A 76 11.87 1.18 1.43
N SER A 77 11.88 1.47 2.74
CA SER A 77 11.96 0.47 3.81
C SER A 77 10.76 -0.49 3.84
N HIS A 78 9.63 -0.10 3.26
CA HIS A 78 8.42 -0.92 3.18
C HIS A 78 8.33 -1.78 1.93
N PHE A 79 9.33 -1.74 1.03
CA PHE A 79 9.31 -2.54 -0.19
C PHE A 79 9.29 -4.04 0.14
N GLY A 80 8.47 -4.79 -0.61
CA GLY A 80 8.27 -6.22 -0.38
C GLY A 80 7.17 -6.56 0.64
N VAL A 81 6.74 -5.60 1.45
CA VAL A 81 5.63 -5.75 2.41
C VAL A 81 4.43 -4.92 1.97
N CYS A 82 4.62 -3.64 1.68
CA CYS A 82 3.60 -2.67 1.27
C CYS A 82 3.05 -3.03 -0.09
N GLY A 83 2.74 -3.77 -0.74
CA GLY A 83 2.15 -4.07 -2.06
C GLY A 83 2.02 -2.92 -3.08
N GLY A 84 2.32 -1.68 -2.70
CA GLY A 84 2.21 -0.50 -3.58
C GLY A 84 3.26 -0.43 -4.69
N CYS A 85 4.47 -0.89 -4.44
CA CYS A 85 5.57 -0.91 -5.40
C CYS A 85 5.99 -2.33 -5.73
N LYS A 86 6.31 -2.60 -7.01
CA LYS A 86 6.64 -3.95 -7.49
C LYS A 86 8.10 -4.12 -7.88
N TRP A 87 8.80 -3.05 -8.30
CA TRP A 87 10.07 -3.12 -9.00
C TRP A 87 11.17 -2.22 -8.43
N GLN A 88 11.12 -1.82 -7.18
CA GLN A 88 12.21 -1.00 -6.61
C GLN A 88 13.54 -1.75 -6.51
N ASN A 89 13.52 -3.06 -6.63
CA ASN A 89 14.70 -3.91 -6.71
C ASN A 89 15.32 -4.01 -8.11
N LEU A 90 14.79 -3.28 -9.09
CA LEU A 90 15.28 -3.23 -10.48
C LEU A 90 15.54 -1.76 -10.87
N PRO A 91 16.71 -1.41 -11.45
CA PRO A 91 16.98 -0.07 -11.94
C PRO A 91 15.95 0.40 -12.96
N TYR A 92 15.66 1.70 -13.00
CA TYR A 92 14.58 2.24 -13.82
C TYR A 92 14.78 1.98 -15.31
N GLU A 93 16.03 2.07 -15.81
CA GLU A 93 16.39 1.78 -17.19
C GLU A 93 16.06 0.32 -17.56
N GLU A 94 16.28 -0.61 -16.66
CA GLU A 94 15.92 -2.01 -16.85
C GLU A 94 14.40 -2.20 -16.80
N GLN A 95 13.70 -1.47 -15.91
CA GLN A 95 12.23 -1.47 -15.90
C GLN A 95 11.65 -1.02 -17.25
N LEU A 96 12.23 0.01 -17.87
CA LEU A 96 11.82 0.51 -19.19
C LEU A 96 12.00 -0.55 -20.27
N LYS A 97 13.18 -1.21 -20.31
CA LYS A 97 13.44 -2.30 -21.27
C LYS A 97 12.39 -3.42 -21.16
N PHE A 98 12.14 -3.89 -19.92
CA PHE A 98 11.17 -4.96 -19.71
C PHE A 98 9.73 -4.53 -20.03
N LYS A 99 9.34 -3.30 -19.74
CA LYS A 99 8.03 -2.77 -20.12
C LYS A 99 7.87 -2.70 -21.64
N GLN A 100 8.88 -2.21 -22.34
CA GLN A 100 8.87 -2.17 -23.81
C GLN A 100 8.77 -3.58 -24.41
N GLN A 101 9.59 -4.52 -23.91
CA GLN A 101 9.57 -5.91 -24.36
C GLN A 101 8.19 -6.56 -24.10
N GLN A 102 7.60 -6.31 -22.96
CA GLN A 102 6.27 -6.85 -22.62
C GLN A 102 5.19 -6.34 -23.61
N VAL A 103 5.20 -5.04 -23.95
CA VAL A 103 4.24 -4.49 -24.93
C VAL A 103 4.47 -5.10 -26.30
N TYR A 104 5.75 -5.19 -26.73
CA TYR A 104 6.09 -5.83 -28.00
C TYR A 104 5.59 -7.29 -28.06
N ASP A 105 5.87 -8.09 -27.03
CA ASP A 105 5.47 -9.48 -26.97
C ASP A 105 3.95 -9.65 -26.98
N GLN A 106 3.20 -8.79 -26.28
CA GLN A 106 1.75 -8.83 -26.26
C GLN A 106 1.15 -8.50 -27.64
N LEU A 107 1.65 -7.49 -28.32
CA LEU A 107 1.16 -7.12 -29.63
C LEU A 107 1.56 -8.14 -30.69
N HIS A 108 2.83 -8.56 -30.70
CA HIS A 108 3.35 -9.45 -31.74
C HIS A 108 2.90 -10.91 -31.52
N ARG A 109 3.10 -11.46 -30.30
CA ARG A 109 2.86 -12.90 -30.06
C ARG A 109 1.40 -13.21 -29.75
N ILE A 110 0.74 -12.37 -28.94
CA ILE A 110 -0.66 -12.60 -28.54
C ILE A 110 -1.60 -11.95 -29.53
N GLY A 111 -1.37 -10.68 -29.86
CA GLY A 111 -2.18 -9.92 -30.81
C GLY A 111 -1.98 -10.35 -32.26
N LYS A 112 -0.86 -11.03 -32.57
CA LYS A 112 -0.46 -11.44 -33.95
C LYS A 112 -0.47 -10.27 -34.93
N ILE A 113 -0.04 -9.09 -34.45
CA ILE A 113 0.02 -7.86 -35.22
C ILE A 113 1.43 -7.74 -35.80
N GLU A 114 1.55 -7.48 -37.10
CA GLU A 114 2.80 -7.03 -37.69
C GLU A 114 3.08 -5.62 -37.21
N LEU A 115 4.21 -5.44 -36.52
CA LEU A 115 4.57 -4.16 -35.91
C LEU A 115 5.53 -3.42 -36.84
N PRO A 116 5.34 -2.10 -37.03
CA PRO A 116 6.36 -1.25 -37.63
C PRO A 116 7.61 -1.17 -36.75
N GLU A 117 8.60 -0.35 -37.11
CA GLU A 117 9.71 -0.05 -36.24
C GLU A 117 9.22 0.43 -34.88
N PHE A 118 9.72 -0.23 -33.83
CA PHE A 118 9.25 0.02 -32.45
C PHE A 118 10.15 1.08 -31.82
N ASN A 119 9.64 2.29 -31.70
CA ASN A 119 10.37 3.38 -31.06
C ASN A 119 10.72 3.03 -29.59
N PRO A 120 11.86 3.53 -29.07
CA PRO A 120 12.20 3.39 -27.67
C PRO A 120 11.09 3.92 -26.76
N ILE A 121 10.81 3.21 -25.67
CA ILE A 121 9.85 3.64 -24.67
C ILE A 121 10.25 5.00 -24.07
N LEU A 122 9.30 5.91 -23.99
CA LEU A 122 9.50 7.19 -23.31
C LEU A 122 9.52 6.98 -21.81
N GLY A 123 10.62 7.30 -21.15
CA GLY A 123 10.77 7.24 -19.71
C GLY A 123 10.22 8.48 -19.01
N SER A 124 9.84 8.33 -17.73
CA SER A 124 9.52 9.47 -16.86
C SER A 124 10.80 10.16 -16.38
N VAL A 125 10.78 11.49 -16.32
CA VAL A 125 11.86 12.30 -15.75
C VAL A 125 11.93 12.10 -14.22
N HIS A 126 10.78 11.99 -13.58
CA HIS A 126 10.66 11.74 -12.14
C HIS A 126 10.29 10.29 -11.88
N THR A 127 11.10 9.57 -11.12
CA THR A 127 10.88 8.17 -10.71
C THR A 127 10.36 8.05 -9.27
N GLN A 128 10.34 9.16 -8.54
CA GLN A 128 9.78 9.34 -7.20
C GLN A 128 8.87 10.57 -7.23
N GLU A 129 7.98 10.69 -6.26
CA GLU A 129 7.09 11.83 -6.07
C GLU A 129 6.20 12.17 -7.30
N TYR A 130 5.90 11.16 -8.12
CA TYR A 130 5.13 11.33 -9.36
C TYR A 130 3.61 11.11 -9.21
N ARG A 131 3.16 10.62 -8.06
CA ARG A 131 1.74 10.39 -7.81
C ARG A 131 1.08 11.65 -7.27
N ASN A 132 -0.14 11.88 -7.74
CA ASN A 132 -0.98 12.99 -7.31
C ASN A 132 -2.16 12.55 -6.43
N LYS A 133 -2.24 11.27 -6.06
CA LYS A 133 -3.27 10.73 -5.16
C LYS A 133 -2.75 9.54 -4.35
N LEU A 134 -2.98 9.58 -3.03
CA LEU A 134 -2.79 8.44 -2.13
C LEU A 134 -3.98 8.34 -1.18
N ASP A 135 -4.45 7.11 -0.96
CA ASP A 135 -5.53 6.77 -0.03
C ASP A 135 -4.92 5.96 1.11
N PHE A 136 -5.06 6.46 2.34
CA PHE A 136 -4.49 5.84 3.54
C PHE A 136 -5.60 5.32 4.42
N GLY A 137 -5.73 3.99 4.50
CA GLY A 137 -6.63 3.37 5.45
C GLY A 137 -6.19 3.62 6.89
N CYS A 138 -7.17 3.78 7.75
CA CYS A 138 -6.98 3.89 9.20
C CYS A 138 -7.60 2.66 9.85
N ALA A 139 -6.86 1.95 10.69
CA ALA A 139 -7.36 0.76 11.36
C ALA A 139 -6.91 0.68 12.83
N ASN A 140 -7.75 0.09 13.65
CA ASN A 140 -7.43 -0.21 15.04
C ASN A 140 -6.45 -1.39 15.20
N LYS A 141 -6.12 -2.08 14.09
CA LYS A 141 -5.19 -3.23 14.07
C LYS A 141 -4.12 -3.05 13.02
N ARG A 142 -2.88 -2.89 13.46
CA ARG A 142 -1.74 -2.83 12.56
C ARG A 142 -1.36 -4.20 12.01
N TYR A 143 -0.83 -4.21 10.80
CA TYR A 143 -0.13 -5.36 10.26
C TYR A 143 1.26 -5.50 10.90
N LEU A 144 1.61 -6.72 11.30
CA LEU A 144 2.94 -7.08 11.76
C LEU A 144 3.59 -8.02 10.77
N THR A 145 4.84 -7.78 10.41
CA THR A 145 5.61 -8.71 9.59
C THR A 145 5.89 -10.01 10.37
N LYS A 146 6.25 -11.06 9.65
CA LYS A 146 6.61 -12.36 10.30
C LYS A 146 7.76 -12.19 11.29
N GLU A 147 8.73 -11.34 10.95
CA GLU A 147 9.89 -11.05 11.80
C GLU A 147 9.47 -10.30 13.07
N GLN A 148 8.65 -9.26 12.92
CA GLN A 148 8.09 -8.53 14.05
C GLN A 148 7.26 -9.44 14.95
N PHE A 149 6.44 -10.32 14.36
CA PHE A 149 5.64 -11.27 15.11
C PHE A 149 6.50 -12.24 15.92
N LYS A 150 7.55 -12.82 15.30
CA LYS A 150 8.51 -13.70 15.97
C LYS A 150 9.29 -12.99 17.08
N SER A 151 9.72 -11.75 16.83
CA SER A 151 10.43 -10.96 17.84
C SER A 151 9.55 -10.64 19.05
N LEU A 152 8.23 -10.61 18.89
CA LEU A 152 7.25 -10.43 19.95
C LEU A 152 7.01 -11.71 20.75
N GLU A 153 6.97 -12.87 20.08
CA GLU A 153 6.86 -14.18 20.74
C GLU A 153 8.10 -14.47 21.60
N CYS A 154 9.28 -14.00 21.20
CA CYS A 154 10.52 -14.12 21.98
C CYS A 154 10.66 -13.09 23.12
N ARG A 155 9.86 -12.02 23.10
CA ARG A 155 9.87 -10.99 24.15
C ARG A 155 8.56 -11.04 24.93
N THR A 156 8.52 -11.89 25.93
CA THR A 156 7.45 -11.87 26.95
C THR A 156 7.54 -10.67 27.88
N GLU A 157 8.52 -9.79 27.69
CA GLU A 157 8.74 -8.61 28.53
C GLU A 157 8.95 -7.36 27.66
N SER A 158 8.07 -6.36 27.89
CA SER A 158 8.23 -4.94 27.62
C SER A 158 8.57 -4.51 26.18
N LEU A 159 7.53 -4.33 25.35
CA LEU A 159 7.48 -3.20 24.44
C LEU A 159 6.41 -2.23 24.97
N GLU A 160 6.81 -1.44 25.94
CA GLU A 160 6.08 -0.27 26.39
C GLU A 160 6.12 0.76 25.25
N PHE A 161 5.17 0.69 24.32
CA PHE A 161 4.70 1.90 23.69
C PHE A 161 3.68 2.50 24.64
N ALA A 162 3.99 3.66 25.14
CA ALA A 162 3.12 4.42 26.03
C ALA A 162 1.77 4.66 25.33
N THR A 163 0.80 3.81 25.64
CA THR A 163 -0.61 4.12 25.49
C THR A 163 -1.13 4.35 26.89
N ALA A 164 -1.75 5.49 27.09
CA ALA A 164 -2.38 5.83 28.33
C ALA A 164 -3.36 4.71 28.76
N ASN A 165 -3.25 4.30 30.00
CA ASN A 165 -4.26 3.87 30.94
C ASN A 165 -4.50 2.43 31.29
N ASP A 166 -4.00 1.34 30.71
CA ASP A 166 -4.32 0.05 31.32
C ASP A 166 -3.34 -1.14 31.21
N GLY A 167 -2.14 -0.93 30.71
CA GLY A 167 -1.04 -1.92 30.83
C GLY A 167 -1.29 -3.29 30.18
N LYS A 168 -2.27 -3.44 29.28
CA LYS A 168 -2.63 -4.69 28.61
C LYS A 168 -2.78 -4.61 27.10
N THR A 169 -2.32 -3.56 26.44
CA THR A 169 -2.49 -3.41 25.00
C THR A 169 -1.55 -4.36 24.26
N SER A 170 -2.10 -5.36 23.60
CA SER A 170 -1.36 -6.23 22.70
C SER A 170 -0.88 -5.40 21.49
N LEU A 171 0.34 -5.62 21.01
CA LEU A 171 0.83 -4.96 19.77
C LEU A 171 -0.07 -5.16 18.56
N LYS A 172 -0.96 -6.16 18.60
CA LYS A 172 -1.98 -6.39 17.57
C LYS A 172 -3.08 -5.33 17.58
N ASP A 173 -3.28 -4.69 18.72
CA ASP A 173 -4.33 -3.70 18.95
C ASP A 173 -3.81 -2.26 18.85
N VAL A 174 -2.57 -2.08 18.39
CA VAL A 174 -2.00 -0.76 18.11
C VAL A 174 -2.59 -0.25 16.80
N PRO A 175 -3.16 0.96 16.77
CA PRO A 175 -3.72 1.52 15.54
C PRO A 175 -2.66 1.82 14.49
N ALA A 176 -3.08 1.99 13.25
CA ALA A 176 -2.20 2.35 12.15
C ALA A 176 -2.92 3.22 11.12
N ILE A 177 -2.14 4.09 10.46
CA ILE A 177 -2.50 4.76 9.21
C ILE A 177 -1.48 4.33 8.14
N GLY A 178 -1.96 3.87 6.99
CA GLY A 178 -1.09 3.40 5.92
C GLY A 178 -1.84 2.63 4.84
N PHE A 179 -1.26 1.54 4.37
CA PHE A 179 -1.84 0.79 3.25
C PHE A 179 -2.28 -0.61 3.65
N HIS A 180 -3.36 -1.07 3.01
CA HIS A 180 -3.81 -2.45 3.14
C HIS A 180 -2.78 -3.44 2.58
N ILE A 181 -2.62 -4.55 3.25
CA ILE A 181 -1.78 -5.66 2.81
C ILE A 181 -2.59 -6.64 1.98
N THR A 182 -2.02 -7.09 0.87
CA THR A 182 -2.64 -8.14 0.05
C THR A 182 -2.91 -9.39 0.89
N GLY A 183 -4.17 -9.81 0.94
CA GLY A 183 -4.61 -10.98 1.72
C GLY A 183 -4.88 -10.70 3.21
N ALA A 184 -4.76 -9.46 3.68
CA ALA A 184 -5.08 -9.04 5.05
C ALA A 184 -5.88 -7.72 5.02
N PHE A 185 -7.09 -7.78 4.49
CA PHE A 185 -7.94 -6.62 4.20
C PHE A 185 -8.32 -5.78 5.44
N ASP A 186 -8.30 -6.39 6.62
CA ASP A 186 -8.65 -5.78 7.90
C ASP A 186 -7.44 -5.23 8.67
N LYS A 187 -6.26 -5.22 8.04
CA LYS A 187 -5.02 -4.75 8.68
C LYS A 187 -4.32 -3.73 7.82
N ILE A 188 -3.81 -2.71 8.47
CA ILE A 188 -3.05 -1.64 7.83
C ILE A 188 -1.57 -1.79 8.19
N LEU A 189 -0.72 -1.78 7.17
CA LEU A 189 0.72 -1.59 7.34
C LEU A 189 0.97 -0.11 7.67
N PRO A 190 1.48 0.22 8.86
CA PRO A 190 1.87 1.58 9.15
C PRO A 190 2.99 2.02 8.22
N ILE A 191 2.85 3.19 7.62
CA ILE A 191 3.84 3.75 6.69
C ILE A 191 4.46 4.98 7.34
N GLU A 192 5.77 4.98 7.50
CA GLU A 192 6.51 6.15 8.01
C GLU A 192 6.78 7.15 6.88
N LYS A 193 7.27 6.66 5.74
CA LYS A 193 7.52 7.46 4.54
C LYS A 193 7.11 6.70 3.28
N CYS A 194 6.27 7.33 2.47
CA CYS A 194 5.99 6.91 1.09
C CYS A 194 6.70 7.85 0.12
N TRP A 195 7.36 7.29 -0.87
CA TRP A 195 8.17 8.04 -1.85
C TRP A 195 7.42 8.33 -3.16
N LEU A 196 6.14 8.01 -3.21
CA LEU A 196 5.37 8.11 -4.46
C LEU A 196 4.78 9.48 -4.70
N MET A 197 4.60 10.30 -3.65
CA MET A 197 4.04 11.65 -3.70
C MET A 197 4.95 12.59 -2.91
N ASP A 198 4.88 13.88 -3.16
CA ASP A 198 5.58 14.93 -2.41
C ASP A 198 5.50 14.74 -0.89
N ASP A 199 6.57 15.08 -0.16
CA ASP A 199 6.73 14.76 1.26
C ASP A 199 5.68 15.38 2.19
N LEU A 200 4.95 16.39 1.75
CA LEU A 200 3.89 16.99 2.56
C LEU A 200 2.81 15.97 2.96
N HIS A 201 2.50 15.01 2.09
CA HIS A 201 1.54 13.94 2.43
C HIS A 201 2.01 13.06 3.60
N ASN A 202 3.33 12.82 3.73
CA ASN A 202 3.90 12.09 4.87
C ASN A 202 3.71 12.87 6.16
N LYS A 203 3.96 14.18 6.12
CA LYS A 203 3.80 15.07 7.27
C LYS A 203 2.34 15.13 7.71
N ILE A 204 1.40 15.31 6.77
CA ILE A 204 -0.05 15.32 7.07
C ILE A 204 -0.47 13.99 7.70
N ARG A 205 -0.17 12.85 7.05
CA ARG A 205 -0.54 11.52 7.56
C ARG A 205 0.02 11.25 8.95
N ASN A 206 1.31 11.55 9.15
CA ASN A 206 1.97 11.30 10.43
C ASN A 206 1.40 12.19 11.53
N GLU A 207 1.04 13.44 11.23
CA GLU A 207 0.39 14.34 12.20
C GLU A 207 -1.03 13.88 12.53
N VAL A 208 -1.80 13.41 11.54
CA VAL A 208 -3.12 12.80 11.78
C VAL A 208 -3.00 11.61 12.74
N TYR A 209 -2.04 10.72 12.52
CA TYR A 209 -1.81 9.59 13.41
C TYR A 209 -1.44 10.04 14.84
N LYS A 210 -0.50 10.96 14.93
CA LYS A 210 -0.03 11.51 16.22
C LYS A 210 -1.18 12.13 17.00
N TYR A 211 -1.92 13.07 16.37
CA TYR A 211 -3.06 13.73 16.98
C TYR A 211 -4.12 12.71 17.46
N ALA A 212 -4.48 11.76 16.60
CA ALA A 212 -5.50 10.76 16.91
C ALA A 212 -5.10 9.91 18.12
N VAL A 213 -3.84 9.50 18.23
CA VAL A 213 -3.33 8.72 19.38
C VAL A 213 -3.28 9.57 20.63
N GLU A 214 -2.74 10.80 20.56
CA GLU A 214 -2.60 11.71 21.71
C GLU A 214 -3.96 12.12 22.31
N HIS A 215 -4.99 12.21 21.49
CA HIS A 215 -6.35 12.61 21.92
C HIS A 215 -7.31 11.43 22.09
N GLY A 216 -6.82 10.19 21.93
CA GLY A 216 -7.61 8.98 22.16
C GLY A 216 -8.73 8.77 21.14
N LEU A 217 -8.60 9.30 19.90
CA LEU A 217 -9.56 9.07 18.84
C LEU A 217 -9.58 7.59 18.45
N SER A 218 -10.77 7.04 18.27
CA SER A 218 -10.92 5.66 17.85
C SER A 218 -10.60 5.48 16.35
N PHE A 219 -9.86 4.42 16.02
CA PHE A 219 -9.59 4.02 14.65
C PHE A 219 -10.60 2.95 14.21
N PHE A 220 -10.93 2.94 12.93
CA PHE A 220 -11.97 2.07 12.40
C PHE A 220 -11.62 0.59 12.49
N ASP A 221 -12.54 -0.22 13.02
CA ASP A 221 -12.50 -1.68 12.92
C ASP A 221 -13.34 -2.14 11.73
N LEU A 222 -12.69 -2.55 10.66
CA LEU A 222 -13.35 -2.95 9.43
C LEU A 222 -14.26 -4.19 9.59
N ARG A 223 -14.03 -5.03 10.59
CA ARG A 223 -14.86 -6.22 10.87
C ARG A 223 -16.05 -5.87 11.74
N ALA A 224 -15.84 -5.08 12.77
CA ALA A 224 -16.89 -4.67 13.70
C ALA A 224 -17.70 -3.47 13.15
N GLN A 225 -17.21 -2.75 12.15
CA GLN A 225 -17.80 -1.54 11.58
C GLN A 225 -18.03 -0.46 12.64
N VAL A 226 -17.00 -0.20 13.45
CA VAL A 226 -17.01 0.81 14.53
C VAL A 226 -15.68 1.55 14.58
N GLY A 227 -15.67 2.73 15.15
CA GLY A 227 -14.49 3.59 15.28
C GLY A 227 -14.55 4.79 14.34
N LEU A 228 -14.03 5.93 14.77
CA LEU A 228 -14.22 7.24 14.15
C LEU A 228 -13.39 7.43 12.87
N LEU A 229 -12.06 7.26 12.97
CA LEU A 229 -11.13 7.58 11.89
C LEU A 229 -10.98 6.40 10.95
N ARG A 230 -11.46 6.55 9.70
CA ARG A 230 -11.59 5.44 8.76
C ARG A 230 -10.61 5.49 7.61
N ASP A 231 -10.45 6.65 6.95
CA ASP A 231 -9.57 6.81 5.80
C ASP A 231 -9.12 8.27 5.64
N VAL A 232 -7.96 8.47 5.03
CA VAL A 232 -7.44 9.80 4.67
C VAL A 232 -6.96 9.79 3.22
N ILE A 233 -7.68 10.50 2.36
CA ILE A 233 -7.32 10.65 0.96
C ILE A 233 -6.56 11.97 0.81
N ILE A 234 -5.36 11.90 0.23
CA ILE A 234 -4.53 13.08 -0.04
C ILE A 234 -4.29 13.20 -1.53
N ARG A 235 -4.54 14.39 -2.07
CA ARG A 235 -4.27 14.73 -3.46
C ARG A 235 -3.44 16.02 -3.54
N ASN A 236 -2.61 16.09 -4.55
CA ASN A 236 -1.93 17.32 -4.93
C ASN A 236 -2.03 17.53 -6.45
N SER A 237 -1.77 18.73 -6.90
CA SER A 237 -1.71 19.10 -8.31
C SER A 237 -0.36 19.70 -8.66
N ALA A 238 -0.01 19.72 -9.95
CA ALA A 238 1.21 20.38 -10.45
C ALA A 238 1.18 21.91 -10.22
N SER A 239 -0.01 22.50 -10.05
CA SER A 239 -0.18 23.90 -9.65
C SER A 239 0.15 24.18 -8.18
N GLY A 240 0.50 23.15 -7.38
CA GLY A 240 0.85 23.27 -5.96
C GLY A 240 -0.35 23.29 -5.01
N GLU A 241 -1.56 23.01 -5.49
CA GLU A 241 -2.75 22.92 -4.64
C GLU A 241 -2.84 21.52 -3.97
N TRP A 242 -3.35 21.49 -2.73
CA TRP A 242 -3.50 20.29 -1.92
C TRP A 242 -4.94 20.10 -1.48
N MET A 243 -5.43 18.86 -1.64
CA MET A 243 -6.74 18.43 -1.16
C MET A 243 -6.56 17.26 -0.19
N VAL A 244 -7.22 17.36 0.97
CA VAL A 244 -7.28 16.30 1.95
C VAL A 244 -8.74 15.99 2.26
N ILE A 245 -9.13 14.73 2.14
CA ILE A 245 -10.49 14.26 2.42
C ILE A 245 -10.42 13.22 3.52
N PHE A 246 -11.09 13.50 4.64
CA PHE A 246 -11.21 12.55 5.74
C PHE A 246 -12.50 11.75 5.60
N GLN A 247 -12.41 10.44 5.70
CA GLN A 247 -13.56 9.59 5.91
C GLN A 247 -13.66 9.27 7.40
N PHE A 248 -14.72 9.71 8.01
CA PHE A 248 -15.08 9.34 9.37
C PHE A 248 -16.18 8.27 9.34
N HIS A 249 -16.40 7.64 10.48
CA HIS A 249 -17.56 6.79 10.73
C HIS A 249 -18.11 7.18 12.10
N TYR A 250 -19.16 7.98 12.12
CA TYR A 250 -19.76 8.50 13.34
C TYR A 250 -20.53 7.42 14.08
N ASP A 251 -20.35 7.37 15.40
CA ASP A 251 -21.18 6.50 16.23
C ASP A 251 -22.57 7.11 16.39
N ARG A 252 -23.55 6.49 15.75
CA ARG A 252 -24.94 6.88 15.73
C ARG A 252 -25.81 6.11 16.71
N SER A 253 -25.22 5.40 17.69
CA SER A 253 -25.94 4.58 18.69
C SER A 253 -26.84 5.45 19.58
N THR A 254 -26.38 6.64 19.92
CA THR A 254 -27.12 7.64 20.68
C THR A 254 -26.86 9.04 20.15
N SER A 255 -27.70 10.01 20.51
CA SER A 255 -27.47 11.42 20.16
C SER A 255 -26.19 11.98 20.80
N GLU A 256 -25.79 11.46 21.97
CA GLU A 256 -24.59 11.87 22.68
C GLU A 256 -23.33 11.38 21.99
N THR A 257 -23.27 10.08 21.60
CA THR A 257 -22.13 9.49 20.88
C THR A 257 -21.97 10.11 19.49
N LEU A 258 -23.06 10.42 18.79
CA LEU A 258 -23.03 11.16 17.53
C LEU A 258 -22.42 12.55 17.72
N ALA A 259 -22.90 13.31 18.69
CA ALA A 259 -22.37 14.65 18.97
C ALA A 259 -20.89 14.60 19.42
N GLN A 260 -20.47 13.53 20.11
CA GLN A 260 -19.06 13.33 20.46
C GLN A 260 -18.22 13.05 19.21
N SER A 261 -18.65 12.14 18.32
CA SER A 261 -17.97 11.85 17.06
C SER A 261 -17.78 13.07 16.20
N GLU A 262 -18.81 13.91 16.08
CA GLU A 262 -18.74 15.18 15.34
C GLU A 262 -17.75 16.17 15.97
N ARG A 263 -17.71 16.30 17.29
CA ARG A 263 -16.75 17.16 17.99
C ARG A 263 -15.31 16.71 17.76
N GLU A 264 -15.04 15.42 17.91
CA GLU A 264 -13.72 14.83 17.72
C GLU A 264 -13.23 14.99 16.27
N ALA A 265 -14.11 14.71 15.29
CA ALA A 265 -13.80 14.90 13.87
C ALA A 265 -13.48 16.37 13.56
N LYS A 266 -14.29 17.32 14.04
CA LYS A 266 -14.06 18.76 13.83
C LYS A 266 -12.78 19.24 14.51
N ALA A 267 -12.45 18.74 15.69
CA ALA A 267 -11.21 19.10 16.40
C ALA A 267 -9.97 18.63 15.62
N LEU A 268 -9.97 17.38 15.09
CA LEU A 268 -8.90 16.90 14.22
C LEU A 268 -8.78 17.74 12.94
N LEU A 269 -9.90 18.02 12.26
CA LEU A 269 -9.91 18.84 11.05
C LEU A 269 -9.35 20.23 11.30
N GLN A 270 -9.73 20.88 12.43
CA GLN A 270 -9.21 22.18 12.80
C GLN A 270 -7.70 22.14 13.06
N HIS A 271 -7.23 21.12 13.81
CA HIS A 271 -5.80 20.93 14.05
C HIS A 271 -5.00 20.80 12.74
N ILE A 272 -5.48 19.97 11.80
CA ILE A 272 -4.83 19.79 10.49
C ILE A 272 -4.87 21.08 9.67
N ALA A 273 -5.97 21.82 9.71
CA ALA A 273 -6.10 23.10 9.02
C ALA A 273 -5.13 24.18 9.54
N ASP A 274 -4.82 24.15 10.83
CA ASP A 274 -3.89 25.08 11.48
C ASP A 274 -2.44 24.68 11.26
N MET A 275 -2.14 23.38 11.34
CA MET A 275 -0.79 22.86 11.13
C MET A 275 -0.33 22.92 9.67
N PHE A 276 -1.25 22.80 8.72
CA PHE A 276 -0.94 22.74 7.28
C PHE A 276 -1.72 23.80 6.48
N PRO A 277 -1.33 25.09 6.58
CA PRO A 277 -2.01 26.16 5.86
C PRO A 277 -1.91 26.03 4.33
N GLN A 278 -1.04 25.16 3.81
CA GLN A 278 -0.88 24.83 2.39
C GLN A 278 -2.08 24.04 1.83
N ILE A 279 -2.89 23.42 2.69
CA ILE A 279 -4.07 22.67 2.24
C ILE A 279 -5.08 23.67 1.68
N THR A 280 -5.33 23.57 0.37
CA THR A 280 -6.26 24.41 -0.39
C THR A 280 -7.70 23.97 -0.20
N SER A 281 -7.89 22.65 -0.03
CA SER A 281 -9.19 21.99 0.06
C SER A 281 -9.14 20.95 1.19
N LEU A 282 -9.76 21.25 2.32
CA LEU A 282 -9.91 20.30 3.43
C LEU A 282 -11.37 19.90 3.53
N MET A 283 -11.63 18.62 3.31
CA MET A 283 -12.98 18.07 3.17
C MET A 283 -13.15 16.85 4.07
N TYR A 284 -14.38 16.46 4.32
CA TYR A 284 -14.70 15.28 5.10
C TYR A 284 -16.08 14.72 4.75
N LEU A 285 -16.31 13.47 5.13
CA LEU A 285 -17.60 12.83 5.05
C LEU A 285 -17.76 11.81 6.19
N ASP A 286 -19.02 11.53 6.54
CA ASP A 286 -19.40 10.41 7.42
C ASP A 286 -19.77 9.21 6.56
N ASN A 287 -18.84 8.26 6.41
CA ASN A 287 -19.06 7.05 5.62
C ASN A 287 -19.61 5.91 6.46
N GLN A 288 -20.92 5.69 6.40
CA GLN A 288 -21.65 4.61 7.08
C GLN A 288 -21.75 3.32 6.25
N LYS A 289 -21.10 3.28 5.06
CA LYS A 289 -21.13 2.11 4.17
C LYS A 289 -20.14 1.05 4.62
N CYS A 290 -20.33 -0.20 4.19
CA CYS A 290 -19.36 -1.28 4.43
C CYS A 290 -18.13 -1.24 3.49
N ASN A 291 -18.00 -0.22 2.64
CA ASN A 291 -16.87 -0.02 1.74
C ASN A 291 -16.38 1.44 1.76
N ASP A 292 -15.22 1.70 1.18
CA ASP A 292 -14.55 3.01 1.22
C ASP A 292 -14.84 3.87 -0.03
N THR A 293 -15.84 3.51 -0.85
CA THR A 293 -16.24 4.31 -2.02
C THR A 293 -16.95 5.59 -1.59
N ILE A 294 -16.55 6.73 -2.15
CA ILE A 294 -17.07 8.05 -1.79
C ILE A 294 -17.84 8.77 -2.91
N GLY A 295 -17.81 8.24 -4.15
CA GLY A 295 -18.37 8.92 -5.31
C GLY A 295 -19.89 9.10 -5.31
N ASP A 296 -20.59 8.40 -4.43
CA ASP A 296 -22.04 8.44 -4.24
C ASP A 296 -22.45 9.04 -2.88
N GLN A 297 -21.51 9.74 -2.21
CA GLN A 297 -21.73 10.33 -0.90
C GLN A 297 -21.52 11.84 -0.94
N GLU A 298 -22.17 12.54 -0.03
CA GLU A 298 -21.97 13.97 0.17
C GLU A 298 -20.64 14.20 0.88
N ILE A 299 -19.77 14.98 0.24
CA ILE A 299 -18.48 15.39 0.79
C ILE A 299 -18.58 16.85 1.20
N LEU A 300 -18.35 17.12 2.48
CA LEU A 300 -18.50 18.44 3.07
C LEU A 300 -17.15 19.18 3.08
N VAL A 301 -17.17 20.47 2.75
CA VAL A 301 -15.98 21.34 2.86
C VAL A 301 -15.85 21.82 4.30
N PHE A 302 -14.72 21.54 4.93
CA PHE A 302 -14.37 22.09 6.24
C PHE A 302 -13.67 23.44 6.09
N LYS A 303 -12.68 23.52 5.17
CA LYS A 303 -11.92 24.76 4.91
C LYS A 303 -11.48 24.82 3.45
N GLY A 304 -11.52 26.01 2.88
CA GLY A 304 -11.04 26.31 1.53
C GLY A 304 -12.06 25.99 0.44
N LYS A 305 -11.60 25.35 -0.64
CA LYS A 305 -12.42 25.05 -1.83
C LYS A 305 -12.91 23.60 -1.80
N ASP A 306 -13.91 23.28 -2.60
CA ASP A 306 -14.41 21.92 -2.85
C ASP A 306 -13.62 21.19 -3.97
N HIS A 307 -12.62 21.82 -4.55
CA HIS A 307 -11.81 21.32 -5.65
C HIS A 307 -10.37 21.83 -5.59
N ILE A 308 -9.49 21.24 -6.41
CA ILE A 308 -8.16 21.75 -6.76
C ILE A 308 -8.03 21.78 -8.28
N TYR A 309 -7.18 22.68 -8.78
CA TYR A 309 -6.89 22.80 -10.20
C TYR A 309 -5.61 22.04 -10.57
N GLU A 310 -5.64 21.38 -11.71
CA GLU A 310 -4.48 20.75 -12.35
C GLU A 310 -4.15 21.49 -13.64
N LEU A 311 -2.84 21.72 -13.89
CA LEU A 311 -2.37 22.19 -15.17
C LEU A 311 -2.31 20.99 -16.13
N MET A 312 -3.11 21.05 -17.17
CA MET A 312 -3.04 20.11 -18.28
C MET A 312 -2.06 20.66 -19.32
N GLU A 313 -1.29 19.79 -19.95
CA GLU A 313 -0.46 20.19 -21.08
C GLU A 313 -1.35 20.72 -22.21
N ASP A 314 -0.93 21.82 -22.85
CA ASP A 314 -1.59 22.39 -24.02
C ASP A 314 -1.35 21.53 -25.27
#